data_658cf4ea06ed733458f751721b9e9fe3
#
_entry.id   658cf4ea06ed733458f751721b9e9fe3
#
_cell.length_a   1.000
_cell.length_b   1.000
_cell.length_c   1.000
_cell.angle_alpha   90.00
_cell.angle_beta   90.00
_cell.angle_gamma   90.00
#
_symmetry.space_group_name_H-M   'P 1'
#
loop_
_entity.id
_entity.type
_entity.pdbx_description
1 polymer ?
#
loop_
_entity_poly.entity_id
_entity_poly.type
_entity_poly.pdbx_seq_one_letter_code
_entity_poly.pdbx_strand_id
1 'polypeptide(L)'
;MDHAEQGLGVVSEAAAQVDGLGLALTDHPQIRGALVLSTCNRVCLIVETSPEAVAQGFDEAALRRCIADHGANVLAESAQLVCENDAVWRLFRVAAGMESMVFGEREVAGQMKRALSEARREQTVSYTIGHVVEEALKTSRHVATETALAAEGRTVVAVGLDLVAQRMDLDGARVLVMGTGSYAGASCAQLSSRGVAEIQVHSASGRAAGFARRHRVSEALDIDAALAQADLVVTCRGSGVPALSAEAARRAVDARRGRDLMVLDLAISGDVEEPVPAGVEVIDLET
;
A
#
# COMPACT_ATOMS: atom_id res chain seq x y z
N MET A 1 0.94 7.75 11.58
CA MET A 1 -0.08 6.77 12.01
C MET A 1 0.11 5.48 11.24
N ASP A 2 -0.12 4.36 11.84
CA ASP A 2 -0.07 3.05 11.19
C ASP A 2 -1.20 2.14 11.70
N HIS A 3 -1.35 0.97 11.05
CA HIS A 3 -2.44 0.03 11.33
C HIS A 3 -2.39 -0.57 12.74
N ALA A 4 -1.21 -0.73 13.33
CA ALA A 4 -1.04 -1.30 14.66
C ALA A 4 -1.52 -0.34 15.77
N GLU A 5 -1.43 0.97 15.51
CA GLU A 5 -1.85 2.01 16.45
C GLU A 5 -3.33 2.36 16.30
N GLN A 6 -3.88 2.38 15.07
CA GLN A 6 -5.18 2.98 14.77
C GLN A 6 -6.17 2.03 14.07
N GLY A 7 -5.71 0.87 13.62
CA GLY A 7 -6.49 -0.03 12.77
C GLY A 7 -6.52 0.38 11.30
N LEU A 8 -6.81 -0.58 10.43
CA LEU A 8 -6.72 -0.41 8.96
C LEU A 8 -7.73 0.60 8.42
N GLY A 9 -8.95 0.64 8.94
CA GLY A 9 -10.01 1.54 8.48
C GLY A 9 -9.64 3.01 8.65
N VAL A 10 -9.09 3.39 9.81
CA VAL A 10 -8.65 4.77 10.09
C VAL A 10 -7.46 5.16 9.20
N VAL A 11 -6.51 4.25 8.97
CA VAL A 11 -5.38 4.49 8.06
C VAL A 11 -5.86 4.69 6.61
N SER A 12 -6.84 3.89 6.17
CA SER A 12 -7.43 4.04 4.83
C SER A 12 -8.14 5.38 4.65
N GLU A 13 -8.91 5.80 5.65
CA GLU A 13 -9.59 7.10 5.63
C GLU A 13 -8.59 8.26 5.59
N ALA A 14 -7.53 8.20 6.42
CA ALA A 14 -6.46 9.19 6.38
C ALA A 14 -5.75 9.20 5.01
N ALA A 15 -5.49 8.04 4.41
CA ALA A 15 -4.86 7.93 3.10
C ALA A 15 -5.67 8.59 1.98
N ALA A 16 -7.00 8.58 2.09
CA ALA A 16 -7.88 9.25 1.13
C ALA A 16 -7.85 10.79 1.25
N GLN A 17 -7.37 11.32 2.38
CA GLN A 17 -7.36 12.76 2.68
C GLN A 17 -6.02 13.45 2.43
N VAL A 18 -4.95 12.73 2.08
CA VAL A 18 -3.61 13.32 2.01
C VAL A 18 -3.13 13.65 0.60
N ASP A 19 -3.96 13.50 -0.41
CA ASP A 19 -3.63 13.91 -1.78
C ASP A 19 -3.44 15.43 -1.85
N GLY A 20 -2.31 15.88 -2.42
CA GLY A 20 -1.95 17.30 -2.48
C GLY A 20 -1.54 17.94 -1.14
N LEU A 21 -1.61 17.23 -0.01
CA LEU A 21 -1.32 17.79 1.32
C LEU A 21 0.12 18.33 1.41
N GLY A 22 1.10 17.66 0.80
CA GLY A 22 2.49 18.13 0.79
C GLY A 22 2.65 19.52 0.19
N LEU A 23 1.98 19.76 -0.94
CA LEU A 23 1.99 21.05 -1.62
C LEU A 23 1.27 22.13 -0.76
N ALA A 24 0.09 21.81 -0.26
CA ALA A 24 -0.69 22.72 0.55
C ALA A 24 0.06 23.18 1.84
N LEU A 25 0.77 22.25 2.49
CA LEU A 25 1.55 22.58 3.69
C LEU A 25 2.76 23.45 3.39
N THR A 26 3.42 23.29 2.25
CA THR A 26 4.59 24.11 1.89
C THR A 26 4.26 25.55 1.52
N ASP A 27 2.99 25.89 1.31
CA ASP A 27 2.53 27.28 1.19
C ASP A 27 2.54 28.01 2.55
N HIS A 28 2.61 27.28 3.68
CA HIS A 28 2.66 27.90 5.00
C HIS A 28 4.08 28.43 5.29
N PRO A 29 4.23 29.73 5.71
CA PRO A 29 5.53 30.38 5.82
C PRO A 29 6.48 29.76 6.86
N GLN A 30 5.94 28.99 7.81
CA GLN A 30 6.73 28.31 8.85
C GLN A 30 7.11 26.87 8.49
N ILE A 31 6.67 26.36 7.31
CA ILE A 31 6.98 25.02 6.81
C ILE A 31 7.96 25.14 5.64
N ARG A 32 9.16 24.56 5.78
CA ARG A 32 10.21 24.56 4.77
C ARG A 32 10.11 23.39 3.80
N GLY A 33 9.46 22.35 4.23
CA GLY A 33 9.28 21.17 3.40
C GLY A 33 8.30 20.18 4.00
N ALA A 34 7.63 19.42 3.13
CA ALA A 34 6.72 18.37 3.49
C ALA A 34 6.86 17.19 2.51
N LEU A 35 6.80 15.98 3.03
CA LEU A 35 6.75 14.74 2.26
C LEU A 35 5.68 13.83 2.84
N VAL A 36 4.78 13.35 1.98
CA VAL A 36 3.73 12.40 2.34
C VAL A 36 4.14 11.01 1.86
N LEU A 37 4.19 10.06 2.78
CA LEU A 37 4.32 8.63 2.48
C LEU A 37 3.00 7.96 2.83
N SER A 38 2.23 7.62 1.82
CA SER A 38 1.02 6.81 1.96
C SER A 38 1.28 5.41 1.41
N THR A 39 1.05 4.42 2.23
CA THR A 39 1.22 3.00 1.91
C THR A 39 -0.05 2.24 2.25
N CYS A 40 -0.07 0.94 1.98
CA CYS A 40 -1.21 0.11 2.31
C CYS A 40 -1.47 -0.03 3.83
N ASN A 41 -0.56 0.27 4.72
CA ASN A 41 -0.73 0.09 6.17
C ASN A 41 -0.30 1.31 6.99
N ARG A 42 0.04 2.42 6.33
CA ARG A 42 0.60 3.60 7.01
C ARG A 42 0.40 4.87 6.21
N VAL A 43 0.12 5.95 6.92
CA VAL A 43 0.27 7.32 6.44
C VAL A 43 1.30 8.03 7.32
N CYS A 44 2.39 8.49 6.71
CA CYS A 44 3.40 9.31 7.36
C CYS A 44 3.49 10.66 6.64
N LEU A 45 3.37 11.73 7.42
CA LEU A 45 3.68 13.08 7.00
C LEU A 45 5.00 13.48 7.65
N ILE A 46 5.99 13.84 6.85
CA ILE A 46 7.29 14.32 7.31
C ILE A 46 7.36 15.81 7.01
N VAL A 47 7.54 16.62 8.04
CA VAL A 47 7.51 18.09 7.93
C VAL A 47 8.81 18.65 8.49
N GLU A 48 9.43 19.59 7.79
CA GLU A 48 10.47 20.46 8.29
C GLU A 48 9.90 21.84 8.50
N THR A 49 10.00 22.34 9.75
CA THR A 49 9.62 23.70 10.10
C THR A 49 10.80 24.65 9.98
N SER A 50 10.55 25.96 9.84
CA SER A 50 11.62 26.94 9.91
C SER A 50 12.23 27.00 11.33
N PRO A 51 13.51 27.35 11.48
CA PRO A 51 14.14 27.48 12.81
C PRO A 51 13.41 28.49 13.70
N GLU A 52 12.78 29.49 13.11
CA GLU A 52 12.05 30.53 13.79
C GLU A 52 10.62 30.12 14.17
N ALA A 53 10.11 29.03 13.59
CA ALA A 53 8.72 28.60 13.75
C ALA A 53 8.37 28.38 15.23
N VAL A 54 9.20 27.65 15.95
CA VAL A 54 9.01 27.37 17.40
C VAL A 54 9.00 28.66 18.21
N ALA A 55 9.93 29.57 17.95
CA ALA A 55 9.99 30.88 18.62
C ALA A 55 8.77 31.77 18.30
N GLN A 56 8.12 31.52 17.17
CA GLN A 56 6.90 32.20 16.73
C GLN A 56 5.62 31.48 17.17
N GLY A 57 5.73 30.44 18.01
CA GLY A 57 4.59 29.71 18.54
C GLY A 57 3.98 28.67 17.60
N PHE A 58 4.73 28.23 16.58
CA PHE A 58 4.30 27.13 15.73
C PHE A 58 4.60 25.80 16.44
N ASP A 59 3.64 25.32 17.19
CA ASP A 59 3.69 24.10 17.99
C ASP A 59 2.93 22.94 17.29
N GLU A 60 2.81 21.82 17.99
CA GLU A 60 2.04 20.67 17.53
C GLU A 60 0.59 21.04 17.20
N ALA A 61 -0.06 21.86 18.06
CA ALA A 61 -1.45 22.23 17.84
C ALA A 61 -1.60 23.10 16.58
N ALA A 62 -0.62 23.96 16.29
CA ALA A 62 -0.59 24.75 15.07
C ALA A 62 -0.42 23.88 13.82
N LEU A 63 0.49 22.87 13.88
CA LEU A 63 0.67 21.93 12.79
C LEU A 63 -0.60 21.09 12.54
N ARG A 64 -1.24 20.58 13.60
CA ARG A 64 -2.48 19.83 13.48
C ARG A 64 -3.62 20.65 12.87
N ARG A 65 -3.76 21.92 13.27
CA ARG A 65 -4.71 22.84 12.63
C ARG A 65 -4.40 23.03 11.15
N CYS A 66 -3.14 23.26 10.80
CA CYS A 66 -2.72 23.42 9.42
C CYS A 66 -3.08 22.17 8.57
N ILE A 67 -2.86 20.96 9.10
CA ILE A 67 -3.24 19.69 8.45
C ILE A 67 -4.76 19.59 8.28
N ALA A 68 -5.53 19.93 9.32
CA ALA A 68 -7.00 19.89 9.29
C ALA A 68 -7.60 20.92 8.34
N ASP A 69 -7.07 22.15 8.29
CA ASP A 69 -7.51 23.21 7.39
C ASP A 69 -7.37 22.83 5.89
N HIS A 70 -6.51 21.86 5.59
CA HIS A 70 -6.36 21.28 4.25
C HIS A 70 -7.14 19.97 4.06
N GLY A 71 -8.09 19.66 4.95
CA GLY A 71 -9.03 18.55 4.83
C GLY A 71 -8.51 17.20 5.33
N ALA A 72 -7.27 17.10 5.83
CA ALA A 72 -6.71 15.87 6.36
C ALA A 72 -7.04 15.68 7.86
N ASN A 73 -8.34 15.73 8.21
CA ASN A 73 -8.82 15.73 9.59
C ASN A 73 -8.43 14.46 10.34
N VAL A 74 -8.60 13.29 9.74
CA VAL A 74 -8.26 12.01 10.37
C VAL A 74 -6.78 11.95 10.71
N LEU A 75 -5.91 12.41 9.83
CA LEU A 75 -4.46 12.49 10.09
C LEU A 75 -4.16 13.49 11.21
N ALA A 76 -4.80 14.67 11.20
CA ALA A 76 -4.62 15.70 12.21
C ALA A 76 -5.02 15.25 13.61
N GLU A 77 -6.09 14.47 13.74
CA GLU A 77 -6.63 14.00 15.02
C GLU A 77 -5.92 12.76 15.55
N SER A 78 -5.64 11.80 14.67
CA SER A 78 -5.22 10.46 15.06
C SER A 78 -3.72 10.20 14.90
N ALA A 79 -2.96 11.05 14.19
CA ALA A 79 -1.54 10.78 14.00
C ALA A 79 -0.74 11.05 15.28
N GLN A 80 0.18 10.12 15.58
CA GLN A 80 1.20 10.34 16.59
C GLN A 80 2.25 11.32 16.04
N LEU A 81 2.54 12.39 16.77
CA LEU A 81 3.64 13.28 16.45
C LEU A 81 4.93 12.76 17.07
N VAL A 82 5.99 12.73 16.25
CA VAL A 82 7.35 12.40 16.68
C VAL A 82 8.28 13.49 16.16
N CYS A 83 9.17 14.00 17.01
CA CYS A 83 10.01 15.16 16.71
C CYS A 83 11.49 14.83 16.73
N GLU A 84 12.27 15.67 16.07
CA GLU A 84 13.74 15.69 16.14
C GLU A 84 14.40 14.32 15.84
N ASN A 85 15.30 13.88 16.72
CA ASN A 85 16.03 12.62 16.54
C ASN A 85 15.12 11.40 16.51
N ASP A 86 14.03 11.39 17.27
CA ASP A 86 13.09 10.27 17.29
C ASP A 86 12.34 10.16 15.97
N ALA A 87 12.04 11.28 15.31
CA ALA A 87 11.45 11.29 13.98
C ALA A 87 12.42 10.69 12.95
N VAL A 88 13.70 11.05 13.02
CA VAL A 88 14.75 10.48 12.16
C VAL A 88 14.87 8.98 12.40
N TRP A 89 14.98 8.55 13.66
CA TRP A 89 15.05 7.12 14.01
C TRP A 89 13.84 6.34 13.49
N ARG A 90 12.63 6.87 13.68
CA ARG A 90 11.42 6.24 13.20
C ARG A 90 11.43 6.11 11.67
N LEU A 91 11.90 7.13 10.94
CA LEU A 91 12.00 7.08 9.49
C LEU A 91 12.96 5.97 9.01
N PHE A 92 14.10 5.78 9.67
CA PHE A 92 15.03 4.71 9.36
C PHE A 92 14.43 3.32 9.61
N ARG A 93 13.70 3.15 10.72
CA ARG A 93 13.00 1.90 11.04
C ARG A 93 11.92 1.59 10.03
N VAL A 94 11.12 2.60 9.63
CA VAL A 94 10.12 2.47 8.57
C VAL A 94 10.77 2.06 7.25
N ALA A 95 11.86 2.73 6.84
CA ALA A 95 12.58 2.41 5.61
C ALA A 95 13.17 0.98 5.61
N ALA A 96 13.58 0.49 6.77
CA ALA A 96 14.10 -0.87 6.95
C ALA A 96 12.97 -1.94 7.05
N GLY A 97 11.69 -1.54 7.03
CA GLY A 97 10.56 -2.45 7.17
C GLY A 97 10.33 -2.98 8.59
N MET A 98 10.97 -2.36 9.59
CA MET A 98 10.89 -2.81 11.00
C MET A 98 9.55 -2.44 11.67
N GLU A 99 8.77 -1.58 11.04
CA GLU A 99 7.43 -1.17 11.49
C GLU A 99 6.34 -1.57 10.49
N SER A 100 6.61 -2.50 9.59
CA SER A 100 5.63 -3.02 8.63
C SER A 100 4.83 -4.17 9.24
N MET A 101 3.64 -4.47 8.68
CA MET A 101 2.81 -5.63 9.09
C MET A 101 3.61 -6.93 9.03
N VAL A 102 4.43 -7.08 8.01
CA VAL A 102 5.41 -8.15 7.91
C VAL A 102 6.79 -7.55 8.18
N PHE A 103 7.40 -7.98 9.27
CA PHE A 103 8.70 -7.48 9.70
C PHE A 103 9.77 -7.70 8.64
N GLY A 104 10.50 -6.66 8.27
CA GLY A 104 11.52 -6.72 7.22
C GLY A 104 10.98 -6.56 5.79
N GLU A 105 9.72 -6.15 5.60
CA GLU A 105 9.13 -5.93 4.28
C GLU A 105 9.87 -4.86 3.49
N ARG A 106 10.35 -5.21 2.32
CA ARG A 106 11.16 -4.33 1.46
C ARG A 106 10.34 -3.36 0.60
N GLU A 107 9.06 -3.56 0.50
CA GLU A 107 8.14 -2.77 -0.33
C GLU A 107 8.11 -1.29 0.11
N VAL A 108 8.16 -1.05 1.43
CA VAL A 108 8.12 0.30 2.02
C VAL A 108 9.27 1.18 1.53
N ALA A 109 10.48 0.63 1.39
CA ALA A 109 11.61 1.37 0.84
C ALA A 109 11.34 1.82 -0.62
N GLY A 110 10.70 0.97 -1.42
CA GLY A 110 10.27 1.30 -2.78
C GLY A 110 9.20 2.41 -2.80
N GLN A 111 8.24 2.35 -1.89
CA GLN A 111 7.18 3.36 -1.73
C GLN A 111 7.78 4.70 -1.28
N MET A 112 8.67 4.69 -0.30
CA MET A 112 9.37 5.89 0.17
C MET A 112 10.22 6.56 -0.92
N LYS A 113 10.89 5.76 -1.76
CA LYS A 113 11.63 6.28 -2.92
C LYS A 113 10.69 6.96 -3.93
N ARG A 114 9.50 6.39 -4.19
CA ARG A 114 8.51 7.00 -5.07
C ARG A 114 7.97 8.30 -4.50
N ALA A 115 7.60 8.32 -3.21
CA ALA A 115 7.14 9.51 -2.50
C ALA A 115 8.17 10.66 -2.55
N LEU A 116 9.47 10.34 -2.32
CA LEU A 116 10.54 11.33 -2.45
C LEU A 116 10.67 11.89 -3.87
N SER A 117 10.55 11.02 -4.89
CA SER A 117 10.64 11.44 -6.29
C SER A 117 9.48 12.35 -6.68
N GLU A 118 8.29 12.08 -6.16
CA GLU A 118 7.10 12.89 -6.36
C GLU A 118 7.21 14.25 -5.66
N ALA A 119 7.57 14.26 -4.38
CA ALA A 119 7.77 15.48 -3.61
C ALA A 119 8.86 16.39 -4.22
N ARG A 120 9.91 15.81 -4.83
CA ARG A 120 10.91 16.57 -5.60
C ARG A 120 10.33 17.19 -6.87
N ARG A 121 9.48 16.46 -7.59
CA ARG A 121 8.81 16.99 -8.79
C ARG A 121 7.87 18.13 -8.45
N GLU A 122 7.21 18.04 -7.32
CA GLU A 122 6.28 19.06 -6.81
C GLU A 122 6.98 20.20 -6.04
N GLN A 123 8.30 20.07 -5.83
CA GLN A 123 9.10 21.04 -5.08
C GLN A 123 8.67 21.23 -3.62
N THR A 124 8.05 20.21 -3.03
CA THR A 124 7.59 20.24 -1.63
C THR A 124 8.65 19.76 -0.64
N VAL A 125 9.68 19.04 -1.10
CA VAL A 125 10.70 18.47 -0.23
C VAL A 125 11.86 19.46 -0.03
N SER A 126 12.24 19.70 1.23
CA SER A 126 13.43 20.46 1.59
C SER A 126 14.71 19.61 1.37
N TYR A 127 15.87 20.30 1.39
CA TYR A 127 17.16 19.61 1.33
C TYR A 127 17.32 18.61 2.50
N THR A 128 16.95 19.02 3.73
CA THR A 128 17.08 18.20 4.94
C THR A 128 16.23 16.93 4.85
N ILE A 129 14.94 17.06 4.51
CA ILE A 129 14.04 15.90 4.34
C ILE A 129 14.58 14.98 3.24
N GLY A 130 14.98 15.55 2.10
CA GLY A 130 15.50 14.76 0.98
C GLY A 130 16.74 13.97 1.37
N HIS A 131 17.68 14.59 2.09
CA HIS A 131 18.90 13.95 2.55
C HIS A 131 18.64 12.84 3.57
N VAL A 132 17.81 13.09 4.59
CA VAL A 132 17.47 12.09 5.62
C VAL A 132 16.77 10.88 5.00
N VAL A 133 15.84 11.09 4.07
CA VAL A 133 15.16 10.00 3.37
C VAL A 133 16.13 9.19 2.51
N GLU A 134 17.07 9.83 1.82
CA GLU A 134 18.09 9.11 1.03
C GLU A 134 19.01 8.27 1.92
N GLU A 135 19.44 8.79 3.07
CA GLU A 135 20.24 8.03 4.02
C GLU A 135 19.46 6.87 4.63
N ALA A 136 18.17 7.06 4.96
CA ALA A 136 17.30 5.98 5.40
C ALA A 136 17.17 4.87 4.35
N LEU A 137 17.03 5.23 3.05
CA LEU A 137 16.98 4.28 1.95
C LEU A 137 18.32 3.55 1.71
N LYS A 138 19.46 4.20 1.93
CA LYS A 138 20.79 3.57 1.88
C LYS A 138 20.96 2.59 3.04
N THR A 139 20.61 3.01 4.25
CA THR A 139 20.65 2.17 5.45
C THR A 139 19.74 0.96 5.33
N SER A 140 18.52 1.13 4.83
CA SER A 140 17.60 0.01 4.56
C SER A 140 18.23 -1.06 3.65
N ARG A 141 18.93 -0.64 2.59
CA ARG A 141 19.65 -1.59 1.71
C ARG A 141 20.80 -2.27 2.46
N HIS A 142 21.55 -1.54 3.27
CA HIS A 142 22.65 -2.10 4.04
C HIS A 142 22.14 -3.13 5.08
N VAL A 143 21.10 -2.80 5.83
CA VAL A 143 20.45 -3.72 6.76
C VAL A 143 20.00 -5.00 6.03
N ALA A 144 19.40 -4.86 4.84
CA ALA A 144 18.93 -6.00 4.06
C ALA A 144 20.08 -6.91 3.55
N THR A 145 21.29 -6.37 3.34
CA THR A 145 22.43 -7.17 2.88
C THR A 145 23.26 -7.75 4.02
N GLU A 146 23.35 -7.07 5.15
CA GLU A 146 24.20 -7.46 6.28
C GLU A 146 23.47 -8.30 7.35
N THR A 147 22.15 -8.41 7.26
CA THR A 147 21.34 -9.13 8.24
C THR A 147 20.43 -10.16 7.59
N ALA A 148 19.98 -11.15 8.38
CA ALA A 148 18.96 -12.12 7.94
C ALA A 148 17.57 -11.49 7.73
N LEU A 149 17.38 -10.22 8.11
CA LEU A 149 16.10 -9.53 8.04
C LEU A 149 15.46 -9.60 6.64
N ALA A 150 16.28 -9.47 5.60
CA ALA A 150 15.78 -9.57 4.21
C ALA A 150 15.50 -11.02 3.77
N ALA A 151 16.17 -11.99 4.38
CA ALA A 151 15.94 -13.40 4.09
C ALA A 151 14.71 -13.96 4.83
N GLU A 152 14.40 -13.39 5.99
CA GLU A 152 13.23 -13.71 6.81
C GLU A 152 12.02 -12.81 6.47
N GLY A 153 12.26 -11.63 5.88
CA GLY A 153 11.23 -10.67 5.51
C GLY A 153 10.33 -11.20 4.39
N ARG A 154 9.27 -11.89 4.78
CA ARG A 154 8.18 -12.23 3.86
C ARG A 154 7.47 -10.93 3.49
N THR A 155 6.99 -10.82 2.27
CA THR A 155 6.06 -9.75 1.91
C THR A 155 4.65 -10.10 2.36
N VAL A 156 3.80 -9.12 2.62
CA VAL A 156 2.35 -9.34 2.86
C VAL A 156 1.77 -10.25 1.78
N VAL A 157 2.17 -10.04 0.53
CA VAL A 157 1.79 -10.90 -0.59
C VAL A 157 2.22 -12.36 -0.39
N ALA A 158 3.46 -12.59 0.05
CA ALA A 158 3.95 -13.96 0.27
C ALA A 158 3.20 -14.65 1.42
N VAL A 159 2.95 -13.93 2.52
CA VAL A 159 2.18 -14.45 3.65
C VAL A 159 0.74 -14.77 3.22
N GLY A 160 0.07 -13.86 2.53
CA GLY A 160 -1.29 -14.08 2.02
C GLY A 160 -1.35 -15.28 1.07
N LEU A 161 -0.39 -15.42 0.16
CA LEU A 161 -0.33 -16.59 -0.75
C LEU A 161 0.03 -17.90 -0.01
N ASP A 162 0.77 -17.83 1.09
CA ASP A 162 1.01 -19.01 1.93
C ASP A 162 -0.28 -19.44 2.65
N LEU A 163 -1.13 -18.51 3.07
CA LEU A 163 -2.47 -18.81 3.62
C LEU A 163 -3.39 -19.42 2.57
N VAL A 164 -3.38 -18.87 1.33
CA VAL A 164 -4.10 -19.45 0.20
C VAL A 164 -3.63 -20.88 -0.07
N ALA A 165 -2.31 -21.12 -0.08
CA ALA A 165 -1.73 -22.43 -0.33
C ALA A 165 -2.10 -23.51 0.72
N GLN A 166 -2.57 -23.10 1.91
CA GLN A 166 -3.13 -24.03 2.91
C GLN A 166 -4.56 -24.48 2.56
N ARG A 167 -5.25 -23.82 1.64
CA ARG A 167 -6.64 -24.05 1.26
C ARG A 167 -6.81 -24.57 -0.17
N MET A 168 -5.89 -24.23 -1.06
CA MET A 168 -5.90 -24.69 -2.44
C MET A 168 -4.49 -24.89 -2.99
N ASP A 169 -4.34 -25.77 -3.97
CA ASP A 169 -3.09 -25.91 -4.70
C ASP A 169 -2.93 -24.76 -5.69
N LEU A 170 -1.77 -24.08 -5.64
CA LEU A 170 -1.43 -23.01 -6.57
C LEU A 170 -0.74 -23.53 -7.85
N ASP A 171 -0.16 -24.73 -7.84
CA ASP A 171 0.46 -25.29 -9.02
C ASP A 171 -0.61 -25.58 -10.10
N GLY A 172 -0.38 -25.07 -11.28
CA GLY A 172 -1.35 -25.17 -12.38
C GLY A 172 -2.62 -24.31 -12.26
N ALA A 173 -2.78 -23.51 -11.19
CA ALA A 173 -3.94 -22.65 -11.00
C ALA A 173 -3.99 -21.49 -12.01
N ARG A 174 -5.17 -20.97 -12.26
CA ARG A 174 -5.43 -19.76 -13.04
C ARG A 174 -5.75 -18.63 -12.07
N VAL A 175 -5.03 -17.53 -12.17
CA VAL A 175 -5.14 -16.41 -11.23
C VAL A 175 -5.51 -15.12 -11.96
N LEU A 176 -6.49 -14.41 -11.42
CA LEU A 176 -6.83 -13.06 -11.83
C LEU A 176 -6.31 -12.07 -10.80
N VAL A 177 -5.46 -11.13 -11.21
CA VAL A 177 -4.98 -10.03 -10.39
C VAL A 177 -5.74 -8.76 -10.74
N MET A 178 -6.43 -8.16 -9.77
CA MET A 178 -7.21 -6.94 -9.93
C MET A 178 -6.45 -5.76 -9.33
N GLY A 179 -5.75 -5.02 -10.17
CA GLY A 179 -4.88 -3.91 -9.83
C GLY A 179 -3.60 -3.89 -10.66
N THR A 180 -2.88 -2.77 -10.65
CA THR A 180 -1.61 -2.58 -11.38
C THR A 180 -0.57 -1.82 -10.54
N GLY A 181 -0.77 -1.79 -9.23
CA GLY A 181 0.15 -1.20 -8.25
C GLY A 181 1.34 -2.12 -7.93
N SER A 182 2.06 -1.76 -6.89
CA SER A 182 3.23 -2.50 -6.42
C SER A 182 2.88 -3.92 -5.95
N TYR A 183 1.79 -4.07 -5.19
CA TYR A 183 1.32 -5.38 -4.75
C TYR A 183 0.91 -6.28 -5.92
N ALA A 184 0.33 -5.73 -7.00
CA ALA A 184 0.05 -6.51 -8.20
C ALA A 184 1.34 -7.08 -8.83
N GLY A 185 2.41 -6.25 -8.90
CA GLY A 185 3.71 -6.69 -9.39
C GLY A 185 4.34 -7.77 -8.51
N ALA A 186 4.30 -7.60 -7.19
CA ALA A 186 4.78 -8.57 -6.22
C ALA A 186 3.97 -9.88 -6.30
N SER A 187 2.64 -9.79 -6.42
CA SER A 187 1.76 -10.95 -6.58
C SER A 187 2.08 -11.74 -7.84
N CYS A 188 2.24 -11.07 -8.99
CA CYS A 188 2.62 -11.75 -10.23
C CYS A 188 3.95 -12.51 -10.10
N ALA A 189 4.96 -11.89 -9.48
CA ALA A 189 6.27 -12.52 -9.28
C ALA A 189 6.18 -13.75 -8.36
N GLN A 190 5.46 -13.62 -7.23
CA GLN A 190 5.27 -14.70 -6.26
C GLN A 190 4.42 -15.85 -6.82
N LEU A 191 3.36 -15.55 -7.56
CA LEU A 191 2.52 -16.55 -8.22
C LEU A 191 3.30 -17.33 -9.27
N SER A 192 4.07 -16.62 -10.12
CA SER A 192 4.91 -17.27 -11.12
C SER A 192 5.92 -18.24 -10.49
N SER A 193 6.48 -17.92 -9.31
CA SER A 193 7.41 -18.79 -8.60
C SER A 193 6.75 -20.03 -7.95
N ARG A 194 5.42 -20.02 -7.83
CA ARG A 194 4.59 -21.10 -7.26
C ARG A 194 3.95 -22.02 -8.31
N GLY A 195 4.35 -21.91 -9.57
CA GLY A 195 3.89 -22.83 -10.63
C GLY A 195 2.51 -22.56 -11.18
N VAL A 196 1.96 -21.34 -11.00
CA VAL A 196 0.64 -20.95 -11.56
C VAL A 196 0.66 -21.08 -13.08
N ALA A 197 -0.35 -21.70 -13.66
CA ALA A 197 -0.42 -21.90 -15.11
C ALA A 197 -0.69 -20.61 -15.89
N GLU A 198 -1.52 -19.73 -15.34
CA GLU A 198 -1.91 -18.49 -16.00
C GLU A 198 -2.15 -17.37 -14.99
N ILE A 199 -1.63 -16.19 -15.30
CA ILE A 199 -1.91 -14.96 -14.56
C ILE A 199 -2.50 -13.97 -15.53
N GLN A 200 -3.74 -13.56 -15.26
CA GLN A 200 -4.40 -12.45 -15.97
C GLN A 200 -4.46 -11.23 -15.06
N VAL A 201 -4.33 -10.03 -15.62
CA VAL A 201 -4.43 -8.79 -14.88
C VAL A 201 -5.57 -7.93 -15.41
N HIS A 202 -6.36 -7.37 -14.50
CA HIS A 202 -7.41 -6.39 -14.80
C HIS A 202 -7.12 -5.05 -14.14
N SER A 203 -7.47 -3.96 -14.82
CA SER A 203 -7.40 -2.61 -14.27
C SER A 203 -8.48 -1.72 -14.86
N ALA A 204 -9.38 -1.23 -14.02
CA ALA A 204 -10.45 -0.29 -14.43
C ALA A 204 -9.89 1.05 -14.98
N SER A 205 -8.64 1.40 -14.69
CA SER A 205 -7.99 2.62 -15.20
C SER A 205 -7.30 2.43 -16.56
N GLY A 206 -7.46 1.29 -17.24
CA GLY A 206 -6.86 1.01 -18.55
C GLY A 206 -5.35 0.75 -18.54
N ARG A 207 -4.74 0.57 -17.37
CA ARG A 207 -3.28 0.33 -17.23
C ARG A 207 -2.87 -1.14 -17.40
N ALA A 208 -3.85 -2.06 -17.54
CA ALA A 208 -3.62 -3.49 -17.58
C ALA A 208 -2.66 -3.92 -18.71
N ALA A 209 -2.86 -3.45 -19.93
CA ALA A 209 -2.02 -3.80 -21.10
C ALA A 209 -0.53 -3.45 -20.89
N GLY A 210 -0.24 -2.26 -20.35
CA GLY A 210 1.13 -1.83 -20.07
C GLY A 210 1.78 -2.60 -18.92
N PHE A 211 1.00 -2.93 -17.91
CA PHE A 211 1.41 -3.74 -16.78
C PHE A 211 1.68 -5.19 -17.22
N ALA A 212 0.77 -5.80 -17.97
CA ALA A 212 0.87 -7.17 -18.46
C ALA A 212 2.17 -7.40 -19.27
N ARG A 213 2.49 -6.50 -20.20
CA ARG A 213 3.75 -6.56 -20.95
C ARG A 213 4.99 -6.50 -20.05
N ARG A 214 4.99 -5.64 -19.03
CA ARG A 214 6.14 -5.45 -18.12
C ARG A 214 6.36 -6.66 -17.22
N HIS A 215 5.30 -7.29 -16.77
CA HIS A 215 5.33 -8.41 -15.84
C HIS A 215 5.22 -9.78 -16.53
N ARG A 216 5.11 -9.81 -17.88
CA ARG A 216 4.98 -11.05 -18.68
C ARG A 216 3.77 -11.90 -18.30
N VAL A 217 2.64 -11.23 -18.09
CA VAL A 217 1.33 -11.83 -17.79
C VAL A 217 0.33 -11.42 -18.85
N SER A 218 -0.88 -11.98 -18.84
CA SER A 218 -1.93 -11.68 -19.79
C SER A 218 -2.84 -10.56 -19.28
N GLU A 219 -3.45 -9.79 -20.18
CA GLU A 219 -4.52 -8.86 -19.85
C GLU A 219 -5.88 -9.55 -19.86
N ALA A 220 -6.68 -9.37 -18.83
CA ALA A 220 -8.07 -9.80 -18.80
C ALA A 220 -8.94 -8.79 -19.57
N LEU A 221 -9.25 -9.11 -20.82
CA LEU A 221 -10.07 -8.26 -21.70
C LEU A 221 -11.55 -8.35 -21.34
N ASP A 222 -12.00 -9.51 -20.87
CA ASP A 222 -13.36 -9.77 -20.38
C ASP A 222 -13.24 -10.19 -18.90
N ILE A 223 -13.68 -9.30 -18.02
CA ILE A 223 -13.56 -9.50 -16.58
C ILE A 223 -14.50 -10.62 -16.08
N ASP A 224 -15.71 -10.74 -16.62
CA ASP A 224 -16.65 -11.76 -16.20
C ASP A 224 -16.16 -13.15 -16.63
N ALA A 225 -15.61 -13.28 -17.83
CA ALA A 225 -14.98 -14.52 -18.28
C ALA A 225 -13.75 -14.88 -17.45
N ALA A 226 -12.90 -13.90 -17.11
CA ALA A 226 -11.72 -14.10 -16.27
C ALA A 226 -12.10 -14.55 -14.85
N LEU A 227 -13.09 -13.91 -14.21
CA LEU A 227 -13.61 -14.28 -12.90
C LEU A 227 -14.22 -15.70 -12.90
N ALA A 228 -14.96 -16.06 -13.92
CA ALA A 228 -15.57 -17.40 -14.04
C ALA A 228 -14.51 -18.52 -14.17
N GLN A 229 -13.34 -18.22 -14.72
CA GLN A 229 -12.28 -19.19 -14.98
C GLN A 229 -11.19 -19.19 -13.90
N ALA A 230 -10.99 -18.10 -13.17
CA ALA A 230 -9.95 -18.00 -12.15
C ALA A 230 -10.19 -19.00 -11.01
N ASP A 231 -9.15 -19.64 -10.54
CA ASP A 231 -9.15 -20.45 -9.34
C ASP A 231 -8.86 -19.58 -8.09
N LEU A 232 -8.07 -18.51 -8.28
CA LEU A 232 -7.80 -17.48 -7.29
C LEU A 232 -7.97 -16.09 -7.90
N VAL A 233 -8.59 -15.19 -7.15
CA VAL A 233 -8.58 -13.74 -7.44
C VAL A 233 -7.70 -13.04 -6.40
N VAL A 234 -6.78 -12.19 -6.84
CA VAL A 234 -5.99 -11.32 -5.95
C VAL A 234 -6.40 -9.89 -6.18
N THR A 235 -6.99 -9.26 -5.18
CA THR A 235 -7.36 -7.84 -5.22
C THR A 235 -6.31 -6.99 -4.51
N CYS A 236 -5.90 -5.92 -5.13
CA CYS A 236 -4.80 -5.07 -4.62
C CYS A 236 -4.88 -3.64 -5.17
N ARG A 237 -6.09 -3.10 -5.32
CA ARG A 237 -6.32 -1.75 -5.85
C ARG A 237 -6.25 -0.69 -4.76
N GLY A 238 -6.91 -0.92 -3.62
CA GLY A 238 -6.87 -0.04 -2.45
C GLY A 238 -7.35 1.39 -2.72
N SER A 239 -8.34 1.56 -3.60
CA SER A 239 -8.82 2.89 -4.01
C SER A 239 -10.05 3.37 -3.23
N GLY A 240 -10.46 2.65 -2.19
CA GLY A 240 -11.67 2.93 -1.42
C GLY A 240 -12.99 2.57 -2.13
N VAL A 241 -12.92 2.09 -3.37
CA VAL A 241 -14.07 1.54 -4.11
C VAL A 241 -13.78 0.06 -4.37
N PRO A 242 -14.65 -0.88 -4.05
CA PRO A 242 -14.40 -2.31 -4.25
C PRO A 242 -13.98 -2.64 -5.68
N ALA A 243 -12.92 -3.44 -5.82
CA ALA A 243 -12.47 -3.94 -7.12
C ALA A 243 -13.37 -5.08 -7.62
N LEU A 244 -13.86 -5.91 -6.69
CA LEU A 244 -14.76 -7.01 -6.93
C LEU A 244 -16.12 -6.70 -6.27
N SER A 245 -17.14 -6.36 -7.09
CA SER A 245 -18.48 -6.13 -6.57
C SER A 245 -19.17 -7.43 -6.19
N ALA A 246 -20.09 -7.38 -5.21
CA ALA A 246 -20.89 -8.53 -4.77
C ALA A 246 -21.68 -9.14 -5.92
N GLU A 247 -22.15 -8.31 -6.86
CA GLU A 247 -22.85 -8.77 -8.06
C GLU A 247 -21.92 -9.52 -9.02
N ALA A 248 -20.69 -9.00 -9.29
CA ALA A 248 -19.70 -9.67 -10.12
C ALA A 248 -19.25 -10.99 -9.52
N ALA A 249 -19.01 -11.00 -8.20
CA ALA A 249 -18.67 -12.20 -7.45
C ALA A 249 -19.77 -13.27 -7.56
N ARG A 250 -21.05 -12.88 -7.43
CA ARG A 250 -22.20 -13.80 -7.59
C ARG A 250 -22.27 -14.36 -9.00
N ARG A 251 -22.17 -13.50 -10.04
CA ARG A 251 -22.14 -14.00 -11.44
C ARG A 251 -20.99 -14.99 -11.67
N ALA A 252 -19.82 -14.71 -11.09
CA ALA A 252 -18.69 -15.60 -11.20
C ALA A 252 -18.97 -16.97 -10.55
N VAL A 253 -19.51 -17.00 -9.32
CA VAL A 253 -19.88 -18.26 -8.63
C VAL A 253 -20.92 -19.05 -9.43
N ASP A 254 -21.97 -18.41 -9.94
CA ASP A 254 -23.01 -19.05 -10.75
C ASP A 254 -22.43 -19.70 -12.02
N ALA A 255 -21.47 -19.03 -12.68
CA ALA A 255 -20.81 -19.54 -13.89
C ALA A 255 -19.84 -20.71 -13.59
N ARG A 256 -19.40 -20.89 -12.35
CA ARG A 256 -18.37 -21.88 -11.93
C ARG A 256 -18.92 -23.27 -11.65
N ARG A 257 -20.24 -23.48 -11.77
CA ARG A 257 -20.92 -24.79 -11.60
C ARG A 257 -20.63 -25.46 -10.23
N GLY A 258 -20.68 -24.67 -9.15
CA GLY A 258 -20.50 -25.16 -7.78
C GLY A 258 -19.06 -25.26 -7.31
N ARG A 259 -18.09 -24.67 -8.02
CA ARG A 259 -16.73 -24.47 -7.51
C ARG A 259 -16.65 -23.15 -6.78
N ASP A 260 -16.17 -23.13 -5.55
CA ASP A 260 -15.96 -21.91 -4.78
C ASP A 260 -14.89 -21.00 -5.44
N LEU A 261 -15.01 -19.71 -5.21
CA LEU A 261 -14.05 -18.71 -5.64
C LEU A 261 -13.20 -18.29 -4.43
N MET A 262 -11.91 -18.57 -4.51
CA MET A 262 -10.94 -18.07 -3.52
C MET A 262 -10.54 -16.63 -3.88
N VAL A 263 -10.55 -15.72 -2.91
CA VAL A 263 -10.11 -14.33 -3.05
C VAL A 263 -9.07 -14.00 -1.99
N LEU A 264 -7.93 -13.47 -2.42
CA LEU A 264 -6.93 -12.86 -1.55
C LEU A 264 -7.04 -11.35 -1.69
N ASP A 265 -7.56 -10.68 -0.65
CA ASP A 265 -7.70 -9.23 -0.63
C ASP A 265 -6.52 -8.59 0.10
N LEU A 266 -5.67 -7.90 -0.66
CA LEU A 266 -4.49 -7.19 -0.16
C LEU A 266 -4.74 -5.68 -0.01
N ALA A 267 -5.98 -5.24 -0.14
CA ALA A 267 -6.36 -3.84 0.01
C ALA A 267 -6.80 -3.56 1.45
N ILE A 268 -6.28 -2.50 2.03
CA ILE A 268 -6.63 -2.07 3.40
C ILE A 268 -8.10 -1.69 3.53
N SER A 269 -8.61 -0.95 2.53
CA SER A 269 -10.01 -0.50 2.53
C SER A 269 -10.99 -1.60 2.13
N GLY A 270 -10.49 -2.84 1.93
CA GLY A 270 -11.26 -3.90 1.31
C GLY A 270 -11.57 -3.61 -0.17
N ASP A 271 -11.09 -4.49 -1.03
CA ASP A 271 -11.40 -4.42 -2.47
C ASP A 271 -12.55 -5.39 -2.85
N VAL A 272 -13.08 -6.14 -1.90
CA VAL A 272 -14.24 -7.02 -2.03
C VAL A 272 -15.45 -6.37 -1.39
N GLU A 273 -16.54 -6.24 -2.15
CA GLU A 273 -17.78 -5.63 -1.66
C GLU A 273 -18.55 -6.58 -0.73
N GLU A 274 -18.92 -6.06 0.44
CA GLU A 274 -19.79 -6.76 1.40
C GLU A 274 -21.31 -6.56 1.08
N PRO A 275 -22.18 -7.54 1.35
CA PRO A 275 -21.86 -8.85 1.90
C PRO A 275 -21.28 -9.82 0.86
N VAL A 276 -20.27 -10.58 1.26
CA VAL A 276 -19.64 -11.59 0.40
C VAL A 276 -20.65 -12.68 0.03
N PRO A 277 -20.85 -12.99 -1.25
CA PRO A 277 -21.78 -14.05 -1.69
C PRO A 277 -21.36 -15.44 -1.21
N ALA A 278 -22.32 -16.33 -0.98
CA ALA A 278 -22.04 -17.74 -0.74
C ALA A 278 -21.25 -18.35 -1.90
N GLY A 279 -20.24 -19.18 -1.58
CA GLY A 279 -19.33 -19.75 -2.58
C GLY A 279 -18.12 -18.85 -2.89
N VAL A 280 -17.93 -17.75 -2.15
CA VAL A 280 -16.70 -16.93 -2.16
C VAL A 280 -16.04 -17.04 -0.80
N GLU A 281 -14.78 -17.45 -0.78
CA GLU A 281 -13.93 -17.45 0.41
C GLU A 281 -12.92 -16.31 0.29
N VAL A 282 -12.88 -15.41 1.26
CA VAL A 282 -11.96 -14.27 1.28
C VAL A 282 -10.92 -14.46 2.37
N ILE A 283 -9.68 -14.27 2.00
CA ILE A 283 -8.54 -14.07 2.92
C ILE A 283 -8.13 -12.61 2.77
N ASP A 284 -8.17 -11.85 3.82
CA ASP A 284 -7.83 -10.43 3.86
C ASP A 284 -6.65 -10.13 4.78
N LEU A 285 -6.35 -8.86 4.99
CA LEU A 285 -5.26 -8.41 5.85
C LEU A 285 -5.56 -8.54 7.36
N GLU A 286 -6.79 -8.88 7.75
CA GLU A 286 -7.20 -9.11 9.14
C GLU A 286 -7.21 -10.61 9.50
N THR A 287 -7.15 -11.49 8.46
CA THR A 287 -7.07 -12.95 8.62
C THR A 287 -5.67 -13.41 9.06
#